data_a3b55b1afbad481cb8da281f964a1cba
#
_entry.id   a3b55b1afbad481cb8da281f964a1cba
#
_cell.length_a   1.000
_cell.length_b   1.000
_cell.length_c   1.000
_cell.angle_alpha   90.00
_cell.angle_beta   90.00
_cell.angle_gamma   90.00
#
_symmetry.space_group_name_H-M   'P 1'
#
loop_
_entity.id
_entity.type
_entity.pdbx_description
1 polymer ?
#
loop_
_entity_poly.entity_id
_entity_poly.type
_entity_poly.pdbx_seq_one_letter_code
_entity_poly.pdbx_strand_id
1 'polypeptide(L)'
;MEKTCRSNLESNYTEKIEELEKSFNYHKNSDHYWSEPEQSILYGTPLYEVASPSQKIALNHLNWFLAYHNIAAGETEVITYNQVTESVFAAIGGYETISQELDLETEQERSHIHAFHKIGFLTTRTLLGKDAFKAPLKGKSYKLRKRGLANGSKSSDSQHLYLSLKNLPWSEYRDKTLGFIAKGMLSSSKQYYSQYLRELEQKSPSIPGSAGGFWGLGLAPDSRLRFLTFNWGGSPFMACQYYALRYIANMAVKNVELTIYKYFQKLQKKGEFIPSPTAISYYHLLDEAFHTTTSLFLGRNLYKELSKPTAYEKLVANWTIYLIQKNFHNGISGASPVLMSKDNFSTIDFVYKVLKSPVFGMSQREALDWMQQCFCQEHEGFHVALKNYQNLLSNSRRFCEEIDYLWPVNREMGLMAAAGSIDKALQANRQTLDQFSRLVTNSVE
;
A
#
# COMPACT_ATOMS: atom_id res chain seq x y z
N MET A 1 11.02 -23.66 -3.99
CA MET A 1 10.69 -22.82 -5.18
C MET A 1 10.08 -23.63 -6.31
N GLU A 2 10.69 -24.70 -6.83
CA GLU A 2 10.14 -25.50 -7.96
C GLU A 2 8.69 -25.93 -7.79
N LYS A 3 8.32 -26.44 -6.59
CA LYS A 3 6.94 -26.81 -6.30
C LYS A 3 5.99 -25.61 -6.33
N THR A 4 6.43 -24.47 -5.80
CA THR A 4 5.62 -23.24 -5.78
C THR A 4 5.40 -22.75 -7.20
N CYS A 5 6.47 -22.62 -8.00
CA CYS A 5 6.41 -22.19 -9.39
C CYS A 5 5.49 -23.09 -10.23
N ARG A 6 5.64 -24.43 -10.11
CA ARG A 6 4.76 -25.38 -10.80
C ARG A 6 3.29 -25.20 -10.40
N SER A 7 3.02 -25.09 -9.09
CA SER A 7 1.64 -24.93 -8.62
C SER A 7 1.05 -23.59 -9.06
N ASN A 8 1.86 -22.54 -9.15
CA ASN A 8 1.44 -21.25 -9.66
C ASN A 8 1.11 -21.31 -11.15
N LEU A 9 2.00 -21.92 -11.97
CA LEU A 9 1.77 -22.13 -13.41
C LEU A 9 0.53 -22.99 -13.73
N GLU A 10 0.21 -23.96 -12.88
CA GLU A 10 -0.96 -24.82 -13.03
C GLU A 10 -2.25 -24.22 -12.45
N SER A 11 -2.16 -23.09 -11.73
CA SER A 11 -3.33 -22.40 -11.19
C SER A 11 -4.11 -21.70 -12.30
N ASN A 12 -5.38 -21.41 -12.04
CA ASN A 12 -6.25 -20.63 -12.93
C ASN A 12 -6.88 -19.44 -12.19
N TYR A 13 -6.24 -18.96 -11.14
CA TYR A 13 -6.82 -17.92 -10.28
C TYR A 13 -6.87 -16.58 -10.99
N THR A 14 -5.81 -16.22 -11.71
CA THR A 14 -5.73 -15.00 -12.51
C THR A 14 -6.80 -14.99 -13.60
N GLU A 15 -7.01 -16.10 -14.32
CA GLU A 15 -8.05 -16.22 -15.34
C GLU A 15 -9.46 -16.06 -14.73
N LYS A 16 -9.67 -16.59 -13.51
CA LYS A 16 -10.93 -16.40 -12.78
C LYS A 16 -11.16 -14.94 -12.38
N ILE A 17 -10.11 -14.22 -11.99
CA ILE A 17 -10.19 -12.78 -11.72
C ILE A 17 -10.60 -12.04 -13.00
N GLU A 18 -9.99 -12.34 -14.13
CA GLU A 18 -10.31 -11.72 -15.42
C GLU A 18 -11.75 -12.02 -15.89
N GLU A 19 -12.23 -13.25 -15.76
CA GLU A 19 -13.60 -13.64 -16.08
C GLU A 19 -14.61 -12.83 -15.25
N LEU A 20 -14.37 -12.73 -13.96
CA LEU A 20 -15.22 -11.98 -13.02
C LEU A 20 -15.18 -10.48 -13.29
N GLU A 21 -14.01 -9.94 -13.61
CA GLU A 21 -13.84 -8.53 -13.98
C GLU A 21 -14.56 -8.20 -15.28
N LYS A 22 -14.44 -9.04 -16.34
CA LYS A 22 -15.10 -8.86 -17.63
C LYS A 22 -16.62 -8.86 -17.50
N SER A 23 -17.15 -9.71 -16.61
CA SER A 23 -18.60 -9.87 -16.38
C SER A 23 -19.16 -8.95 -15.29
N PHE A 24 -18.32 -8.16 -14.61
CA PHE A 24 -18.75 -7.35 -13.47
C PHE A 24 -19.82 -6.32 -13.84
N ASN A 25 -20.90 -6.34 -13.08
CA ASN A 25 -21.97 -5.35 -13.13
C ASN A 25 -22.32 -4.94 -11.71
N TYR A 26 -22.14 -3.65 -11.37
CA TYR A 26 -22.39 -3.15 -10.03
C TYR A 26 -23.82 -3.44 -9.55
N HIS A 27 -24.83 -3.21 -10.37
CA HIS A 27 -26.23 -3.40 -9.95
C HIS A 27 -26.59 -4.85 -9.58
N LYS A 28 -25.91 -5.83 -10.20
CA LYS A 28 -26.10 -7.25 -9.83
C LYS A 28 -25.47 -7.59 -8.47
N ASN A 29 -24.57 -6.76 -7.97
CA ASN A 29 -23.83 -6.94 -6.73
C ASN A 29 -24.22 -5.94 -5.63
N SER A 30 -25.14 -4.98 -5.94
CA SER A 30 -25.41 -3.81 -5.09
C SER A 30 -26.14 -4.11 -3.79
N ASP A 31 -26.91 -5.20 -3.75
CA ASP A 31 -27.78 -5.54 -2.62
C ASP A 31 -27.14 -6.50 -1.62
N HIS A 32 -25.87 -6.82 -1.84
CA HIS A 32 -25.10 -7.78 -1.04
C HIS A 32 -23.85 -7.14 -0.43
N TYR A 33 -23.51 -7.52 0.78
CA TYR A 33 -22.19 -7.22 1.34
C TYR A 33 -21.10 -7.94 0.54
N TRP A 34 -19.98 -7.29 0.32
CA TRP A 34 -18.80 -7.87 -0.35
C TRP A 34 -17.79 -8.47 0.63
N SER A 35 -17.96 -8.15 1.90
CA SER A 35 -17.18 -8.68 3.04
C SER A 35 -18.06 -8.68 4.29
N GLU A 36 -17.57 -9.22 5.41
CA GLU A 36 -18.31 -9.12 6.67
C GLU A 36 -18.61 -7.65 7.00
N PRO A 37 -19.79 -7.35 7.62
CA PRO A 37 -20.20 -5.98 7.96
C PRO A 37 -19.16 -5.19 8.75
N GLU A 38 -18.39 -5.86 9.61
CA GLU A 38 -17.32 -5.29 10.42
C GLU A 38 -16.18 -4.69 9.59
N GLN A 39 -16.10 -5.05 8.33
CA GLN A 39 -15.12 -4.49 7.39
C GLN A 39 -15.60 -3.21 6.70
N SER A 40 -16.83 -2.77 6.93
CA SER A 40 -17.34 -1.53 6.35
C SER A 40 -16.57 -0.31 6.87
N ILE A 41 -16.35 0.70 6.01
CA ILE A 41 -15.91 1.98 6.52
C ILE A 41 -16.94 2.52 7.52
N LEU A 42 -16.49 3.25 8.51
CA LEU A 42 -17.28 3.79 9.62
C LEU A 42 -17.95 2.73 10.51
N TYR A 43 -17.61 1.44 10.38
CA TYR A 43 -18.13 0.40 11.26
C TYR A 43 -17.88 0.75 12.75
N GLY A 44 -18.90 0.51 13.58
CA GLY A 44 -18.85 0.77 15.01
C GLY A 44 -18.90 2.26 15.38
N THR A 45 -19.05 3.17 14.42
CA THR A 45 -19.26 4.60 14.69
C THR A 45 -20.75 4.89 14.97
N PRO A 46 -21.06 6.01 15.65
CA PRO A 46 -22.46 6.44 15.86
C PRO A 46 -23.23 6.61 14.55
N LEU A 47 -22.56 7.02 13.46
CA LEU A 47 -23.21 7.14 12.15
C LEU A 47 -23.57 5.77 11.57
N TYR A 48 -22.67 4.78 11.69
CA TYR A 48 -22.95 3.44 11.19
C TYR A 48 -24.13 2.80 11.89
N GLU A 49 -24.30 3.04 13.18
CA GLU A 49 -25.43 2.51 13.97
C GLU A 49 -26.78 2.98 13.41
N VAL A 50 -26.89 4.27 13.06
CA VAL A 50 -28.15 4.86 12.56
C VAL A 50 -28.31 4.77 11.05
N ALA A 51 -27.30 4.33 10.33
CA ALA A 51 -27.35 4.19 8.87
C ALA A 51 -28.35 3.12 8.44
N SER A 52 -29.06 3.38 7.32
CA SER A 52 -29.97 2.40 6.73
C SER A 52 -29.23 1.16 6.21
N PRO A 53 -29.91 0.03 6.00
CA PRO A 53 -29.27 -1.18 5.43
C PRO A 53 -28.55 -0.92 4.12
N SER A 54 -29.13 -0.14 3.22
CA SER A 54 -28.51 0.21 1.93
C SER A 54 -27.27 1.10 2.09
N GLN A 55 -27.27 2.01 3.05
CA GLN A 55 -26.09 2.82 3.39
C GLN A 55 -24.97 1.96 3.98
N LYS A 56 -25.28 1.01 4.87
CA LYS A 56 -24.30 0.06 5.42
C LYS A 56 -23.66 -0.79 4.33
N ILE A 57 -24.45 -1.28 3.38
CA ILE A 57 -23.94 -2.01 2.21
C ILE A 57 -23.03 -1.11 1.36
N ALA A 58 -23.45 0.13 1.07
CA ALA A 58 -22.61 1.07 0.32
C ALA A 58 -21.27 1.36 1.03
N LEU A 59 -21.27 1.50 2.36
CA LEU A 59 -20.05 1.67 3.15
C LEU A 59 -19.13 0.44 3.08
N ASN A 60 -19.70 -0.76 2.96
CA ASN A 60 -18.95 -2.00 2.77
C ASN A 60 -18.28 -2.05 1.37
N HIS A 61 -19.01 -1.69 0.32
CA HIS A 61 -18.46 -1.60 -1.04
C HIS A 61 -17.36 -0.55 -1.15
N LEU A 62 -17.52 0.58 -0.46
CA LEU A 62 -16.50 1.63 -0.43
C LEU A 62 -15.25 1.20 0.35
N ASN A 63 -15.38 0.34 1.36
CA ASN A 63 -14.22 -0.26 2.01
C ASN A 63 -13.42 -1.15 1.04
N TRP A 64 -14.12 -1.99 0.28
CA TRP A 64 -13.48 -2.82 -0.74
C TRP A 64 -12.72 -1.95 -1.76
N PHE A 65 -13.37 -0.89 -2.25
CA PHE A 65 -12.71 0.07 -3.15
C PHE A 65 -11.44 0.66 -2.54
N LEU A 66 -11.49 1.13 -1.29
CA LEU A 66 -10.32 1.71 -0.62
C LEU A 66 -9.18 0.72 -0.46
N ALA A 67 -9.49 -0.51 -0.05
CA ALA A 67 -8.51 -1.57 0.13
C ALA A 67 -7.81 -1.91 -1.19
N TYR A 68 -8.59 -2.25 -2.21
CA TYR A 68 -8.04 -2.73 -3.48
C TYR A 68 -7.43 -1.62 -4.35
N HIS A 69 -7.86 -0.38 -4.17
CA HIS A 69 -7.17 0.74 -4.80
C HIS A 69 -5.76 0.96 -4.21
N ASN A 70 -5.60 0.77 -2.91
CA ASN A 70 -4.28 0.82 -2.27
C ASN A 70 -3.41 -0.39 -2.63
N ILE A 71 -4.00 -1.59 -2.74
CA ILE A 71 -3.31 -2.81 -3.18
C ILE A 71 -2.79 -2.59 -4.60
N ALA A 72 -3.64 -2.21 -5.56
CA ALA A 72 -3.25 -1.94 -6.94
C ALA A 72 -2.11 -0.92 -7.07
N ALA A 73 -2.09 0.10 -6.21
CA ALA A 73 -0.98 1.05 -6.17
C ALA A 73 0.34 0.39 -5.72
N GLY A 74 0.28 -0.53 -4.76
CA GLY A 74 1.42 -1.33 -4.33
C GLY A 74 1.92 -2.26 -5.44
N GLU A 75 1.00 -2.99 -6.08
CA GLU A 75 1.31 -3.93 -7.18
C GLU A 75 1.95 -3.23 -8.38
N THR A 76 1.56 -2.00 -8.69
CA THR A 76 2.23 -1.20 -9.73
C THR A 76 3.73 -1.00 -9.43
N GLU A 77 4.10 -0.85 -8.17
CA GLU A 77 5.51 -0.79 -7.75
C GLU A 77 6.15 -2.19 -7.80
N VAL A 78 5.41 -3.23 -7.40
CA VAL A 78 5.87 -4.63 -7.42
C VAL A 78 6.30 -5.05 -8.83
N ILE A 79 5.54 -4.71 -9.88
CA ILE A 79 5.90 -4.99 -11.27
C ILE A 79 7.31 -4.47 -11.60
N THR A 80 7.59 -3.20 -11.28
CA THR A 80 8.90 -2.60 -11.56
C THR A 80 10.01 -3.29 -10.75
N TYR A 81 9.77 -3.58 -9.48
CA TYR A 81 10.79 -4.14 -8.60
C TYR A 81 11.03 -5.64 -8.83
N ASN A 82 10.01 -6.38 -9.24
CA ASN A 82 10.19 -7.76 -9.70
C ASN A 82 11.12 -7.80 -10.91
N GLN A 83 10.88 -6.97 -11.94
CA GLN A 83 11.73 -6.90 -13.14
C GLN A 83 13.17 -6.49 -12.80
N VAL A 84 13.36 -5.54 -11.88
CA VAL A 84 14.69 -5.10 -11.42
C VAL A 84 15.43 -6.24 -10.71
N THR A 85 14.78 -6.96 -9.82
CA THR A 85 15.41 -8.00 -8.97
C THR A 85 15.51 -9.35 -9.69
N GLU A 86 14.53 -9.71 -10.52
CA GLU A 86 14.60 -10.86 -11.42
C GLU A 86 15.88 -10.81 -12.26
N SER A 87 16.11 -9.67 -12.90
CA SER A 87 17.30 -9.46 -13.73
C SER A 87 18.62 -9.57 -12.96
N VAL A 88 18.63 -9.36 -11.62
CA VAL A 88 19.80 -9.65 -10.78
C VAL A 88 19.99 -11.16 -10.64
N PHE A 89 18.93 -11.92 -10.37
CA PHE A 89 19.00 -13.37 -10.22
C PHE A 89 19.38 -14.05 -11.54
N ALA A 90 18.86 -13.59 -12.68
CA ALA A 90 19.26 -14.04 -14.00
C ALA A 90 20.76 -13.80 -14.26
N ALA A 91 21.30 -12.65 -13.83
CA ALA A 91 22.73 -12.32 -14.01
C ALA A 91 23.67 -13.17 -13.13
N ILE A 92 23.20 -13.66 -11.98
CA ILE A 92 23.99 -14.57 -11.13
C ILE A 92 24.09 -15.95 -11.77
N GLY A 93 23.01 -16.43 -12.41
CA GLY A 93 22.85 -17.79 -12.94
C GLY A 93 22.55 -18.83 -11.85
N GLY A 94 21.88 -19.92 -12.27
CA GLY A 94 21.48 -20.99 -11.33
C GLY A 94 20.22 -20.71 -10.52
N TYR A 95 19.50 -19.63 -10.88
CA TYR A 95 18.23 -19.22 -10.24
C TYR A 95 17.08 -19.07 -11.25
N GLU A 96 17.10 -19.88 -12.32
CA GLU A 96 16.15 -19.81 -13.44
C GLU A 96 14.70 -19.99 -12.98
N THR A 97 14.46 -20.89 -12.02
CA THR A 97 13.11 -21.08 -11.41
C THR A 97 12.63 -19.82 -10.69
N ILE A 98 13.53 -19.08 -10.05
CA ILE A 98 13.17 -17.81 -9.39
C ILE A 98 12.81 -16.76 -10.44
N SER A 99 13.64 -16.61 -11.48
CA SER A 99 13.35 -15.67 -12.57
C SER A 99 12.02 -15.99 -13.23
N GLN A 100 11.74 -17.25 -13.52
CA GLN A 100 10.47 -17.68 -14.10
C GLN A 100 9.27 -17.37 -13.21
N GLU A 101 9.37 -17.61 -11.90
CA GLU A 101 8.31 -17.29 -10.93
C GLU A 101 8.05 -15.78 -10.86
N LEU A 102 9.11 -14.96 -10.84
CA LEU A 102 8.96 -13.51 -10.76
C LEU A 102 8.36 -12.89 -12.04
N ASP A 103 8.65 -13.46 -13.20
CA ASP A 103 8.01 -13.08 -14.45
C ASP A 103 6.52 -13.42 -14.43
N LEU A 104 6.16 -14.63 -13.98
CA LEU A 104 4.77 -15.05 -13.84
C LEU A 104 4.01 -14.14 -12.88
N GLU A 105 4.56 -13.91 -11.68
CA GLU A 105 3.98 -12.97 -10.71
C GLU A 105 3.77 -11.58 -11.32
N THR A 106 4.72 -11.08 -12.10
CA THR A 106 4.64 -9.78 -12.76
C THR A 106 3.46 -9.69 -13.74
N GLU A 107 3.16 -10.74 -14.46
CA GLU A 107 1.99 -10.77 -15.36
C GLU A 107 0.68 -10.90 -14.58
N GLN A 108 0.65 -11.67 -13.50
CA GLN A 108 -0.51 -11.78 -12.61
C GLN A 108 -0.89 -10.42 -11.99
N GLU A 109 0.10 -9.64 -11.50
CA GLU A 109 -0.12 -8.30 -10.95
C GLU A 109 -0.79 -7.34 -11.95
N ARG A 110 -0.54 -7.47 -13.26
CA ARG A 110 -1.20 -6.64 -14.29
C ARG A 110 -2.70 -6.89 -14.34
N SER A 111 -3.11 -8.16 -14.27
CA SER A 111 -4.52 -8.55 -14.26
C SER A 111 -5.22 -8.11 -12.98
N HIS A 112 -4.54 -8.23 -11.83
CA HIS A 112 -5.04 -7.76 -10.54
C HIS A 112 -5.32 -6.25 -10.56
N ILE A 113 -4.34 -5.45 -10.93
CA ILE A 113 -4.44 -3.99 -11.03
C ILE A 113 -5.62 -3.58 -11.92
N HIS A 114 -5.76 -4.22 -13.10
CA HIS A 114 -6.83 -3.91 -14.03
C HIS A 114 -8.21 -4.19 -13.43
N ALA A 115 -8.39 -5.35 -12.80
CA ALA A 115 -9.64 -5.73 -12.16
C ALA A 115 -10.03 -4.77 -11.02
N PHE A 116 -9.07 -4.43 -10.15
CA PHE A 116 -9.31 -3.54 -9.02
C PHE A 116 -9.67 -2.12 -9.47
N HIS A 117 -8.97 -1.60 -10.46
CA HIS A 117 -9.28 -0.27 -10.99
C HIS A 117 -10.65 -0.21 -11.67
N LYS A 118 -11.02 -1.20 -12.49
CA LYS A 118 -12.31 -1.21 -13.17
C LYS A 118 -13.47 -1.31 -12.19
N ILE A 119 -13.42 -2.26 -11.27
CA ILE A 119 -14.48 -2.46 -10.28
C ILE A 119 -14.56 -1.24 -9.35
N GLY A 120 -13.42 -0.77 -8.87
CA GLY A 120 -13.36 0.42 -8.02
C GLY A 120 -13.91 1.66 -8.69
N PHE A 121 -13.59 1.88 -9.97
CA PHE A 121 -14.13 3.00 -10.75
C PHE A 121 -15.66 2.93 -10.91
N LEU A 122 -16.18 1.77 -11.30
CA LEU A 122 -17.61 1.57 -11.48
C LEU A 122 -18.38 1.74 -10.16
N THR A 123 -17.85 1.22 -9.07
CA THR A 123 -18.41 1.33 -7.73
C THR A 123 -18.46 2.78 -7.27
N THR A 124 -17.34 3.48 -7.31
CA THR A 124 -17.24 4.88 -6.85
C THR A 124 -18.08 5.81 -7.71
N ARG A 125 -18.09 5.61 -9.03
CA ARG A 125 -18.92 6.40 -9.96
C ARG A 125 -20.41 6.24 -9.64
N THR A 126 -20.85 5.02 -9.33
CA THR A 126 -22.26 4.73 -9.04
C THR A 126 -22.68 5.29 -7.68
N LEU A 127 -21.86 5.10 -6.64
CA LEU A 127 -22.20 5.51 -5.29
C LEU A 127 -21.98 7.00 -5.03
N LEU A 128 -20.86 7.54 -5.48
CA LEU A 128 -20.46 8.91 -5.13
C LEU A 128 -20.65 9.91 -6.27
N GLY A 129 -21.00 9.44 -7.48
CA GLY A 129 -21.15 10.28 -8.65
C GLY A 129 -19.81 10.85 -9.15
N LYS A 130 -19.91 11.89 -10.02
CA LYS A 130 -18.71 12.51 -10.63
C LYS A 130 -17.81 13.24 -9.63
N ASP A 131 -18.35 13.65 -8.50
CA ASP A 131 -17.62 14.41 -7.47
C ASP A 131 -16.57 13.57 -6.73
N ALA A 132 -16.72 12.24 -6.77
CA ALA A 132 -15.71 11.32 -6.24
C ALA A 132 -14.33 11.54 -6.87
N PHE A 133 -14.28 11.93 -8.13
CA PHE A 133 -13.05 12.10 -8.90
C PHE A 133 -12.46 13.53 -8.84
N LYS A 134 -13.09 14.44 -8.10
CA LYS A 134 -12.50 15.75 -7.83
C LYS A 134 -11.26 15.61 -6.96
N ALA A 135 -10.22 16.36 -7.30
CA ALA A 135 -8.99 16.37 -6.52
C ALA A 135 -9.29 16.65 -5.03
N PRO A 136 -8.55 16.00 -4.10
CA PRO A 136 -8.72 16.25 -2.68
C PRO A 136 -8.49 17.72 -2.33
N LEU A 137 -9.18 18.22 -1.32
CA LEU A 137 -8.92 19.54 -0.76
C LEU A 137 -7.45 19.64 -0.30
N LYS A 138 -6.77 20.68 -0.74
CA LYS A 138 -5.34 20.86 -0.45
C LYS A 138 -5.18 21.56 0.91
N GLY A 139 -5.04 20.80 1.99
CA GLY A 139 -4.72 21.34 3.31
C GLY A 139 -3.33 22.03 3.37
N LYS A 140 -3.15 22.92 4.33
CA LYS A 140 -1.84 23.59 4.59
C LYS A 140 -0.69 22.59 4.78
N SER A 141 -0.97 21.39 5.30
CA SER A 141 -0.01 20.28 5.43
C SER A 141 0.54 19.82 4.06
N TYR A 142 -0.25 19.85 3.00
CA TYR A 142 0.21 19.56 1.65
C TYR A 142 1.12 20.68 1.09
N LYS A 143 0.84 21.94 1.44
CA LYS A 143 1.71 23.09 1.12
C LYS A 143 3.00 23.08 1.95
N LEU A 144 2.95 22.64 3.22
CA LEU A 144 4.11 22.45 4.09
C LEU A 144 4.97 21.26 3.65
N ARG A 145 4.38 20.20 3.10
CA ARG A 145 5.16 19.08 2.54
C ARG A 145 5.88 19.50 1.24
N LYS A 146 5.29 20.38 0.43
CA LYS A 146 5.99 21.06 -0.66
C LYS A 146 6.96 22.15 -0.17
N ARG A 147 6.64 22.82 0.96
CA ARG A 147 7.50 23.82 1.63
C ARG A 147 8.45 23.22 2.68
N GLY A 148 8.13 22.13 3.32
CA GLY A 148 8.96 21.49 4.35
C GLY A 148 10.12 20.69 3.78
N LEU A 149 10.09 20.37 2.47
CA LEU A 149 11.31 20.12 1.69
C LEU A 149 12.09 21.42 1.41
N ALA A 150 11.46 22.59 1.65
CA ALA A 150 12.07 23.92 1.50
C ALA A 150 12.40 24.61 2.85
N ASN A 151 11.91 24.14 4.00
CA ASN A 151 12.07 24.83 5.29
C ASN A 151 12.63 23.92 6.42
N GLY A 152 13.45 22.94 6.06
CA GLY A 152 14.36 22.28 7.01
C GLY A 152 15.59 23.16 7.22
N SER A 153 15.60 23.89 8.30
CA SER A 153 16.63 24.83 8.79
C SER A 153 16.83 26.12 7.99
N LYS A 154 16.72 27.23 8.70
CA LYS A 154 17.16 28.55 8.27
C LYS A 154 18.70 28.60 8.24
N SER A 155 19.30 28.18 7.14
CA SER A 155 20.51 28.76 6.65
C SER A 155 20.23 29.26 5.24
N SER A 156 20.46 30.52 4.97
CA SER A 156 20.17 31.20 3.70
C SER A 156 20.87 30.55 2.50
N ASP A 157 21.97 29.86 2.73
CA ASP A 157 22.79 29.22 1.69
C ASP A 157 22.18 27.92 1.16
N SER A 158 21.47 27.14 2.01
CA SER A 158 20.83 25.88 1.57
C SER A 158 19.55 26.11 0.77
N GLN A 159 18.86 27.25 0.93
CA GLN A 159 17.68 27.60 0.13
C GLN A 159 18.06 28.05 -1.28
N HIS A 160 19.15 28.81 -1.43
CA HIS A 160 19.66 29.21 -2.74
C HIS A 160 20.16 28.00 -3.53
N LEU A 161 20.85 27.08 -2.87
CA LEU A 161 21.34 25.86 -3.49
C LEU A 161 20.15 24.96 -3.94
N TYR A 162 19.12 24.82 -3.10
CA TYR A 162 17.95 23.98 -3.41
C TYR A 162 17.07 24.55 -4.54
N LEU A 163 16.91 25.88 -4.62
CA LEU A 163 16.16 26.54 -5.69
C LEU A 163 16.96 26.57 -7.01
N SER A 164 18.28 26.74 -6.93
CA SER A 164 19.19 26.65 -8.08
C SER A 164 19.26 25.23 -8.65
N LEU A 165 19.17 24.19 -7.78
CA LEU A 165 19.13 22.78 -8.14
C LEU A 165 17.81 22.37 -8.83
N LYS A 166 16.75 23.17 -8.76
CA LYS A 166 15.46 22.89 -9.36
C LYS A 166 15.35 23.26 -10.84
N ASN A 167 16.23 24.12 -11.33
CA ASN A 167 16.20 24.68 -12.67
C ASN A 167 17.29 24.15 -13.63
N LEU A 168 18.12 23.21 -13.17
CA LEU A 168 19.08 22.49 -14.00
C LEU A 168 18.56 21.07 -14.31
N PRO A 169 19.06 20.35 -15.32
CA PRO A 169 18.77 18.92 -15.56
C PRO A 169 19.33 18.01 -14.46
N TRP A 170 19.14 18.41 -13.22
CA TRP A 170 19.73 17.82 -12.01
C TRP A 170 19.08 16.50 -11.60
N SER A 171 17.85 16.23 -12.04
CA SER A 171 17.24 14.92 -11.75
C SER A 171 18.06 13.79 -12.35
N GLU A 172 18.51 13.95 -13.59
CA GLU A 172 19.34 12.98 -14.28
C GLU A 172 20.74 12.86 -13.65
N TYR A 173 21.37 13.99 -13.35
CA TYR A 173 22.70 13.99 -12.72
C TYR A 173 22.67 13.40 -11.31
N ARG A 174 21.65 13.76 -10.53
CA ARG A 174 21.41 13.21 -9.19
C ARG A 174 21.22 11.70 -9.24
N ASP A 175 20.40 11.21 -10.17
CA ASP A 175 20.09 9.80 -10.28
C ASP A 175 21.30 8.99 -10.75
N LYS A 176 22.09 9.54 -11.68
CA LYS A 176 23.40 8.98 -12.08
C LYS A 176 24.38 8.94 -10.90
N THR A 177 24.43 10.02 -10.10
CA THR A 177 25.29 10.09 -8.91
C THR A 177 24.86 9.08 -7.84
N LEU A 178 23.55 8.96 -7.56
CA LEU A 178 23.02 7.98 -6.61
C LEU A 178 23.28 6.54 -7.09
N GLY A 179 23.07 6.27 -8.38
CA GLY A 179 23.39 4.98 -8.98
C GLY A 179 24.90 4.66 -8.91
N PHE A 180 25.76 5.63 -9.16
CA PHE A 180 27.22 5.46 -9.04
C PHE A 180 27.65 5.16 -7.60
N ILE A 181 27.13 5.93 -6.64
CA ILE A 181 27.44 5.72 -5.21
C ILE A 181 26.93 4.35 -4.77
N ALA A 182 25.68 3.99 -5.10
CA ALA A 182 25.13 2.69 -4.75
C ALA A 182 26.01 1.55 -5.29
N LYS A 183 26.35 1.59 -6.58
CA LYS A 183 27.21 0.58 -7.23
C LYS A 183 28.59 0.47 -6.56
N GLY A 184 29.20 1.60 -6.15
CA GLY A 184 30.50 1.62 -5.47
C GLY A 184 30.49 1.11 -4.03
N MET A 185 29.32 1.12 -3.38
CA MET A 185 29.16 0.74 -1.97
C MET A 185 28.60 -0.68 -1.77
N LEU A 186 28.09 -1.30 -2.83
CA LEU A 186 27.51 -2.64 -2.78
C LEU A 186 28.57 -3.75 -2.78
N SER A 187 28.23 -4.89 -2.22
CA SER A 187 29.12 -6.07 -2.15
C SER A 187 29.41 -6.71 -3.48
N SER A 188 28.48 -6.53 -4.43
CA SER A 188 28.57 -7.18 -5.74
C SER A 188 29.46 -6.42 -6.73
N SER A 189 30.09 -7.17 -7.62
CA SER A 189 30.73 -6.62 -8.81
C SER A 189 29.70 -6.14 -9.82
N LYS A 190 30.18 -5.45 -10.88
CA LYS A 190 29.31 -4.99 -11.96
C LYS A 190 28.49 -6.09 -12.66
N GLN A 191 28.86 -7.37 -12.52
CA GLN A 191 28.13 -8.50 -13.11
C GLN A 191 26.73 -8.69 -12.54
N TYR A 192 26.48 -8.28 -11.28
CA TYR A 192 25.17 -8.42 -10.62
C TYR A 192 24.26 -7.20 -10.80
N TYR A 193 24.72 -6.19 -11.54
CA TYR A 193 23.86 -5.06 -11.82
C TYR A 193 22.73 -5.47 -12.77
N SER A 194 21.49 -5.18 -12.39
CA SER A 194 20.30 -5.52 -13.16
C SER A 194 20.39 -5.00 -14.60
N GLN A 195 20.27 -5.88 -15.57
CA GLN A 195 20.25 -5.53 -16.99
C GLN A 195 19.00 -4.69 -17.30
N TYR A 196 17.86 -5.06 -16.74
CA TYR A 196 16.61 -4.30 -16.87
C TYR A 196 16.79 -2.86 -16.37
N LEU A 197 17.42 -2.67 -15.21
CA LEU A 197 17.69 -1.33 -14.67
C LEU A 197 18.64 -0.53 -15.57
N ARG A 198 19.64 -1.16 -16.19
CA ARG A 198 20.54 -0.52 -17.16
C ARG A 198 19.79 -0.03 -18.40
N GLU A 199 18.90 -0.85 -18.93
CA GLU A 199 18.08 -0.48 -20.08
C GLU A 199 17.09 0.64 -19.74
N LEU A 200 16.52 0.60 -18.56
CA LEU A 200 15.64 1.65 -18.08
C LEU A 200 16.36 3.00 -17.93
N GLU A 201 17.59 2.99 -17.39
CA GLU A 201 18.43 4.18 -17.30
C GLU A 201 18.78 4.76 -18.69
N GLN A 202 18.97 3.89 -19.70
CA GLN A 202 19.29 4.33 -21.06
C GLN A 202 18.09 4.89 -21.82
N LYS A 203 16.90 4.28 -21.64
CA LYS A 203 15.67 4.66 -22.36
C LYS A 203 14.96 5.86 -21.72
N SER A 204 15.09 6.01 -20.42
CA SER A 204 14.43 7.08 -19.67
C SER A 204 15.32 7.59 -18.54
N PRO A 205 15.59 8.90 -18.48
CA PRO A 205 16.34 9.50 -17.36
C PRO A 205 15.57 9.44 -16.05
N SER A 206 14.31 9.04 -16.10
CA SER A 206 13.46 8.90 -14.92
C SER A 206 12.92 7.49 -14.82
N ILE A 207 13.32 6.78 -13.76
CA ILE A 207 12.64 5.55 -13.35
C ILE A 207 11.19 5.95 -13.01
N PRO A 208 10.16 5.24 -13.53
CA PRO A 208 8.79 5.55 -13.21
C PRO A 208 8.59 5.61 -11.70
N GLY A 209 8.04 6.70 -11.23
CA GLY A 209 7.56 6.78 -9.85
C GLY A 209 6.31 5.92 -9.69
N SER A 210 5.95 5.63 -8.45
CA SER A 210 4.69 4.95 -8.13
C SER A 210 3.50 5.65 -8.78
N ALA A 211 2.72 4.90 -9.54
CA ALA A 211 1.57 5.43 -10.30
C ALA A 211 0.33 5.72 -9.45
N GLY A 212 0.42 5.64 -8.14
CA GLY A 212 -0.63 6.16 -7.36
C GLY A 212 -1.23 5.31 -6.27
N GLY A 213 -0.95 5.62 -5.06
CA GLY A 213 -1.77 5.29 -3.93
C GLY A 213 -3.11 6.03 -3.97
N PHE A 214 -3.84 5.96 -2.88
CA PHE A 214 -5.11 6.64 -2.71
C PHE A 214 -5.02 8.11 -3.17
N TRP A 215 -5.84 8.49 -4.12
CA TRP A 215 -5.84 9.82 -4.77
C TRP A 215 -4.57 10.16 -5.58
N GLY A 216 -3.88 9.17 -6.13
CA GLY A 216 -2.66 9.40 -6.91
C GLY A 216 -1.45 9.84 -6.06
N LEU A 217 -1.51 9.63 -4.76
CA LEU A 217 -0.40 9.88 -3.85
C LEU A 217 0.50 8.65 -3.81
N GLY A 218 1.70 8.75 -4.33
CA GLY A 218 2.68 7.66 -4.26
C GLY A 218 2.94 7.20 -2.82
N LEU A 219 3.20 5.90 -2.65
CA LEU A 219 3.50 5.29 -1.35
C LEU A 219 4.76 5.89 -0.71
N ALA A 220 5.70 6.36 -1.53
CA ALA A 220 6.91 7.04 -1.10
C ALA A 220 7.30 8.17 -2.08
N PRO A 221 8.15 9.13 -1.66
CA PRO A 221 8.70 10.13 -2.57
C PRO A 221 9.53 9.51 -3.68
N ASP A 222 9.40 9.98 -4.92
CA ASP A 222 10.12 9.50 -6.10
C ASP A 222 11.63 9.34 -5.89
N SER A 223 12.27 10.31 -5.22
CA SER A 223 13.69 10.24 -4.93
C SER A 223 14.09 9.08 -4.03
N ARG A 224 13.19 8.65 -3.14
CA ARG A 224 13.41 7.49 -2.27
C ARG A 224 13.23 6.20 -3.05
N LEU A 225 12.17 6.11 -3.85
CA LEU A 225 11.92 4.94 -4.70
C LEU A 225 13.08 4.69 -5.65
N ARG A 226 13.59 5.73 -6.30
CA ARG A 226 14.78 5.64 -7.17
C ARG A 226 16.03 5.19 -6.43
N PHE A 227 16.29 5.77 -5.25
CA PHE A 227 17.43 5.35 -4.42
C PHE A 227 17.33 3.86 -4.09
N LEU A 228 16.17 3.38 -3.70
CA LEU A 228 15.94 1.97 -3.39
C LEU A 228 16.08 1.09 -4.63
N THR A 229 15.54 1.50 -5.77
CA THR A 229 15.65 0.77 -7.03
C THR A 229 17.11 0.52 -7.44
N PHE A 230 17.96 1.55 -7.33
CA PHE A 230 19.40 1.40 -7.60
C PHE A 230 20.08 0.42 -6.65
N ASN A 231 19.67 0.41 -5.38
CA ASN A 231 20.20 -0.53 -4.41
C ASN A 231 19.73 -1.95 -4.69
N TRP A 232 18.41 -2.15 -4.91
CA TRP A 232 17.83 -3.48 -5.17
C TRP A 232 18.34 -4.11 -6.48
N GLY A 233 18.57 -3.33 -7.51
CA GLY A 233 19.18 -3.79 -8.76
C GLY A 233 20.70 -3.90 -8.74
N GLY A 234 21.35 -3.57 -7.65
CA GLY A 234 22.80 -3.43 -7.56
C GLY A 234 23.52 -4.61 -6.91
N SER A 235 22.85 -5.46 -6.15
CA SER A 235 23.45 -6.64 -5.55
C SER A 235 22.43 -7.74 -5.23
N PRO A 236 22.87 -9.01 -5.15
CA PRO A 236 22.00 -10.13 -4.80
C PRO A 236 21.37 -9.99 -3.40
N PHE A 237 22.15 -9.54 -2.43
CA PHE A 237 21.64 -9.29 -1.08
C PHE A 237 20.54 -8.22 -1.07
N MET A 238 20.77 -7.12 -1.79
CA MET A 238 19.77 -6.06 -1.88
C MET A 238 18.53 -6.49 -2.65
N ALA A 239 18.65 -7.34 -3.68
CA ALA A 239 17.51 -7.95 -4.34
C ALA A 239 16.68 -8.80 -3.36
N CYS A 240 17.31 -9.64 -2.54
CA CYS A 240 16.63 -10.40 -1.48
C CYS A 240 15.98 -9.48 -0.43
N GLN A 241 16.62 -8.36 -0.08
CA GLN A 241 16.09 -7.40 0.88
C GLN A 241 14.78 -6.75 0.39
N TYR A 242 14.62 -6.53 -0.91
CA TYR A 242 13.33 -6.11 -1.48
C TYR A 242 12.22 -7.10 -1.11
N TYR A 243 12.47 -8.40 -1.22
CA TYR A 243 11.47 -9.42 -0.89
C TYR A 243 11.19 -9.54 0.61
N ALA A 244 12.14 -9.21 1.48
CA ALA A 244 11.85 -9.06 2.90
C ALA A 244 10.86 -7.91 3.17
N LEU A 245 11.03 -6.79 2.47
CA LEU A 245 10.10 -5.66 2.50
C LEU A 245 8.72 -6.03 1.94
N ARG A 246 8.69 -6.68 0.77
CA ARG A 246 7.48 -7.15 0.11
C ARG A 246 6.70 -8.13 0.99
N TYR A 247 7.39 -9.05 1.66
CA TYR A 247 6.73 -9.98 2.58
C TYR A 247 5.98 -9.27 3.72
N ILE A 248 6.57 -8.22 4.31
CA ILE A 248 5.91 -7.41 5.33
C ILE A 248 4.65 -6.73 4.76
N ALA A 249 4.74 -6.20 3.53
CA ALA A 249 3.59 -5.60 2.85
C ALA A 249 2.49 -6.63 2.57
N ASN A 250 2.87 -7.80 2.05
CA ASN A 250 1.92 -8.88 1.75
C ASN A 250 1.22 -9.42 3.01
N MET A 251 1.91 -9.51 4.15
CA MET A 251 1.23 -9.87 5.41
C MET A 251 0.14 -8.87 5.78
N ALA A 252 0.35 -7.64 5.43
CA ALA A 252 -0.60 -6.59 5.63
C ALA A 252 -1.87 -6.78 4.77
N VAL A 253 -1.70 -7.03 3.49
CA VAL A 253 -2.79 -7.35 2.54
C VAL A 253 -3.53 -8.59 3.00
N LYS A 254 -2.81 -9.67 3.29
CA LYS A 254 -3.40 -10.93 3.79
C LYS A 254 -4.22 -10.78 5.06
N ASN A 255 -3.87 -9.87 5.96
CA ASN A 255 -4.64 -9.64 7.17
C ASN A 255 -6.06 -9.15 6.87
N VAL A 256 -6.23 -8.38 5.80
CA VAL A 256 -7.54 -7.92 5.29
C VAL A 256 -8.24 -9.03 4.50
N GLU A 257 -7.55 -9.62 3.55
CA GLU A 257 -8.14 -10.58 2.61
C GLU A 257 -8.54 -11.90 3.23
N LEU A 258 -7.84 -12.34 4.28
CA LEU A 258 -8.21 -13.56 5.01
C LEU A 258 -9.64 -13.48 5.58
N THR A 259 -10.11 -12.29 5.94
CA THR A 259 -11.49 -12.11 6.41
C THR A 259 -12.49 -12.22 5.25
N ILE A 260 -12.15 -11.68 4.07
CA ILE A 260 -12.98 -11.80 2.87
C ILE A 260 -12.98 -13.26 2.36
N TYR A 261 -11.84 -13.94 2.42
CA TYR A 261 -11.73 -15.37 2.13
C TYR A 261 -12.69 -16.21 3.00
N LYS A 262 -12.72 -15.98 4.30
CA LYS A 262 -13.63 -16.64 5.21
C LYS A 262 -15.09 -16.31 4.90
N TYR A 263 -15.37 -15.08 4.51
CA TYR A 263 -16.70 -14.65 4.10
C TYR A 263 -17.14 -15.36 2.82
N PHE A 264 -16.28 -15.45 1.81
CA PHE A 264 -16.52 -16.24 0.60
C PHE A 264 -16.89 -17.69 0.93
N GLN A 265 -16.09 -18.36 1.76
CA GLN A 265 -16.34 -19.75 2.18
C GLN A 265 -17.68 -19.90 2.92
N LYS A 266 -18.06 -18.93 3.74
CA LYS A 266 -19.34 -18.89 4.46
C LYS A 266 -20.52 -18.82 3.49
N LEU A 267 -20.45 -17.93 2.48
CA LEU A 267 -21.47 -17.81 1.44
C LEU A 267 -21.58 -19.11 0.61
N GLN A 268 -20.44 -19.62 0.16
CA GLN A 268 -20.36 -20.86 -0.62
C GLN A 268 -20.98 -22.06 0.13
N LYS A 269 -20.65 -22.22 1.42
CA LYS A 269 -21.18 -23.30 2.26
C LYS A 269 -22.70 -23.20 2.43
N LYS A 270 -23.26 -22.00 2.42
CA LYS A 270 -24.71 -21.77 2.55
C LYS A 270 -25.45 -21.79 1.23
N GLY A 271 -24.75 -21.88 0.09
CA GLY A 271 -25.35 -21.74 -1.24
C GLY A 271 -25.92 -20.36 -1.50
N GLU A 272 -25.42 -19.32 -0.80
CA GLU A 272 -25.82 -17.95 -0.98
C GLU A 272 -25.10 -17.31 -2.20
N PHE A 273 -25.65 -16.23 -2.75
CA PHE A 273 -25.03 -15.50 -3.84
C PHE A 273 -23.64 -14.97 -3.41
N ILE A 274 -22.65 -15.20 -4.26
CA ILE A 274 -21.29 -14.71 -4.05
C ILE A 274 -21.07 -13.49 -4.94
N PRO A 275 -20.92 -12.28 -4.37
CA PRO A 275 -20.61 -11.08 -5.15
C PRO A 275 -19.28 -11.21 -5.89
N SER A 276 -19.22 -10.68 -7.11
CA SER A 276 -17.98 -10.73 -7.92
C SER A 276 -16.76 -10.12 -7.18
N PRO A 277 -16.87 -8.99 -6.46
CA PRO A 277 -15.73 -8.48 -5.69
C PRO A 277 -15.25 -9.42 -4.58
N THR A 278 -16.18 -10.13 -3.91
CA THR A 278 -15.83 -11.16 -2.91
C THR A 278 -15.09 -12.32 -3.54
N ALA A 279 -15.54 -12.79 -4.72
CA ALA A 279 -14.89 -13.87 -5.45
C ALA A 279 -13.51 -13.46 -5.98
N ILE A 280 -13.38 -12.23 -6.49
CA ILE A 280 -12.08 -11.68 -6.92
C ILE A 280 -11.09 -11.63 -5.75
N SER A 281 -11.51 -11.12 -4.60
CA SER A 281 -10.68 -11.11 -3.38
C SER A 281 -10.25 -12.50 -2.94
N TYR A 282 -11.13 -13.50 -3.11
CA TYR A 282 -10.83 -14.89 -2.82
C TYR A 282 -9.73 -15.44 -3.73
N TYR A 283 -9.86 -15.26 -5.06
CA TYR A 283 -8.86 -15.75 -6.01
C TYR A 283 -7.55 -14.97 -5.91
N HIS A 284 -7.62 -13.68 -5.67
CA HIS A 284 -6.43 -12.86 -5.43
C HIS A 284 -5.62 -13.34 -4.22
N LEU A 285 -6.27 -13.64 -3.09
CA LEU A 285 -5.56 -14.20 -1.93
C LEU A 285 -4.87 -15.53 -2.25
N LEU A 286 -5.43 -16.34 -3.15
CA LEU A 286 -4.84 -17.61 -3.56
C LEU A 286 -3.60 -17.40 -4.43
N ASP A 287 -3.64 -16.44 -5.37
CA ASP A 287 -2.46 -16.02 -6.15
C ASP A 287 -1.39 -15.42 -5.23
N GLU A 288 -1.77 -14.51 -4.34
CA GLU A 288 -0.89 -13.90 -3.35
C GLU A 288 -0.23 -14.91 -2.38
N ALA A 289 -0.76 -16.12 -2.26
CA ALA A 289 -0.10 -17.15 -1.48
C ALA A 289 1.21 -17.63 -2.14
N PHE A 290 1.29 -17.65 -3.46
CA PHE A 290 2.53 -17.94 -4.19
C PHE A 290 3.52 -16.79 -4.02
N HIS A 291 3.10 -15.54 -4.29
CA HIS A 291 3.91 -14.33 -4.14
C HIS A 291 4.48 -14.19 -2.72
N THR A 292 3.68 -14.51 -1.71
CA THR A 292 4.14 -14.48 -0.30
C THR A 292 5.16 -15.57 -0.03
N THR A 293 4.99 -16.77 -0.60
CA THR A 293 5.93 -17.88 -0.43
C THR A 293 7.27 -17.55 -1.06
N THR A 294 7.27 -16.99 -2.28
CA THR A 294 8.46 -16.49 -2.96
C THR A 294 9.15 -15.40 -2.15
N SER A 295 8.38 -14.42 -1.68
CA SER A 295 8.92 -13.32 -0.85
C SER A 295 9.51 -13.82 0.46
N LEU A 296 8.88 -14.80 1.10
CA LEU A 296 9.40 -15.44 2.32
C LEU A 296 10.74 -16.15 2.06
N PHE A 297 10.80 -16.93 0.98
CA PHE A 297 12.01 -17.69 0.64
C PHE A 297 13.18 -16.75 0.31
N LEU A 298 12.97 -15.77 -0.56
CA LEU A 298 14.00 -14.81 -0.97
C LEU A 298 14.43 -13.92 0.21
N GLY A 299 13.48 -13.34 0.93
CA GLY A 299 13.76 -12.37 1.98
C GLY A 299 14.31 -12.96 3.28
N ARG A 300 14.06 -14.24 3.56
CA ARG A 300 14.49 -14.89 4.82
C ARG A 300 15.59 -15.92 4.65
N ASN A 301 15.59 -16.67 3.53
CA ASN A 301 16.46 -17.83 3.38
C ASN A 301 17.58 -17.59 2.36
N LEU A 302 17.25 -17.21 1.13
CA LEU A 302 18.20 -17.18 0.03
C LEU A 302 19.38 -16.24 0.25
N TYR A 303 19.16 -15.09 0.89
CA TYR A 303 20.26 -14.16 1.14
C TYR A 303 21.41 -14.77 1.96
N LYS A 304 21.14 -15.82 2.73
CA LYS A 304 22.14 -16.52 3.56
C LYS A 304 23.13 -17.35 2.73
N GLU A 305 22.72 -17.73 1.54
CA GLU A 305 23.52 -18.51 0.57
C GLU A 305 24.37 -17.61 -0.34
N LEU A 306 24.11 -16.31 -0.31
CA LEU A 306 24.77 -15.31 -1.15
C LEU A 306 25.98 -14.68 -0.43
N SER A 307 26.73 -13.84 -1.15
CA SER A 307 27.84 -13.10 -0.59
C SER A 307 27.39 -12.26 0.62
N LYS A 308 28.22 -12.25 1.68
CA LYS A 308 27.93 -11.47 2.88
C LYS A 308 27.72 -9.99 2.56
N PRO A 309 26.64 -9.37 3.06
CA PRO A 309 26.37 -7.96 2.83
C PRO A 309 27.41 -7.05 3.45
N THR A 310 27.70 -5.95 2.79
CA THR A 310 28.52 -4.86 3.32
C THR A 310 27.82 -4.13 4.47
N ALA A 311 28.55 -3.31 5.21
CA ALA A 311 27.97 -2.44 6.24
C ALA A 311 26.95 -1.45 5.64
N TYR A 312 27.20 -0.97 4.42
CA TYR A 312 26.29 -0.09 3.69
C TYR A 312 24.98 -0.80 3.33
N GLU A 313 25.04 -2.02 2.77
CA GLU A 313 23.85 -2.79 2.42
C GLU A 313 22.98 -3.08 3.66
N LYS A 314 23.60 -3.46 4.77
CA LYS A 314 22.89 -3.63 6.04
C LYS A 314 22.25 -2.33 6.54
N LEU A 315 22.93 -1.20 6.38
CA LEU A 315 22.41 0.12 6.74
C LEU A 315 21.16 0.45 5.91
N VAL A 316 21.24 0.30 4.57
CA VAL A 316 20.13 0.57 3.67
C VAL A 316 18.94 -0.35 3.95
N ALA A 317 19.17 -1.66 4.13
CA ALA A 317 18.15 -2.64 4.46
C ALA A 317 17.43 -2.28 5.78
N ASN A 318 18.18 -1.97 6.83
CA ASN A 318 17.62 -1.59 8.12
C ASN A 318 16.87 -0.27 8.08
N TRP A 319 17.39 0.72 7.34
CA TRP A 319 16.71 1.99 7.13
C TRP A 319 15.40 1.83 6.38
N THR A 320 15.35 0.94 5.39
CA THR A 320 14.14 0.65 4.62
C THR A 320 13.07 -0.01 5.50
N ILE A 321 13.45 -1.01 6.29
CA ILE A 321 12.53 -1.64 7.26
C ILE A 321 12.03 -0.63 8.30
N TYR A 322 12.92 0.23 8.82
CA TYR A 322 12.53 1.31 9.72
C TYR A 322 11.50 2.26 9.09
N LEU A 323 11.68 2.59 7.80
CA LEU A 323 10.75 3.47 7.09
C LEU A 323 9.39 2.82 6.84
N ILE A 324 9.33 1.54 6.50
CA ILE A 324 8.04 0.85 6.32
C ILE A 324 7.29 0.78 7.65
N GLN A 325 7.97 0.44 8.74
CA GLN A 325 7.38 0.47 10.08
C GLN A 325 6.83 1.86 10.43
N LYS A 326 7.57 2.93 10.08
CA LYS A 326 7.15 4.30 10.35
C LYS A 326 5.99 4.78 9.49
N ASN A 327 5.94 4.41 8.21
CA ASN A 327 5.03 5.02 7.25
C ASN A 327 3.85 4.14 6.87
N PHE A 328 4.04 2.84 6.80
CA PHE A 328 3.04 1.89 6.32
C PHE A 328 2.11 1.42 7.46
N HIS A 329 2.68 1.20 8.63
CA HIS A 329 1.95 0.72 9.80
C HIS A 329 1.74 1.82 10.85
N ASN A 330 1.41 3.01 10.41
CA ASN A 330 1.43 4.25 11.20
C ASN A 330 0.31 4.40 12.22
N GLY A 331 -0.44 3.36 12.51
CA GLY A 331 -1.45 3.40 13.54
C GLY A 331 -2.77 2.77 13.14
N ILE A 332 -3.77 3.03 13.95
CA ILE A 332 -5.12 2.52 13.80
C ILE A 332 -6.04 3.61 13.26
N SER A 333 -7.07 3.21 12.52
CA SER A 333 -8.11 4.08 11.97
C SER A 333 -9.45 3.76 12.61
N GLY A 334 -10.21 4.79 13.01
CA GLY A 334 -11.59 4.63 13.41
C GLY A 334 -12.54 4.60 12.22
N ALA A 335 -12.16 5.26 11.11
CA ALA A 335 -12.97 5.28 9.89
C ALA A 335 -12.86 3.99 9.07
N SER A 336 -11.72 3.32 9.07
CA SER A 336 -11.47 2.09 8.30
C SER A 336 -10.80 1.03 9.18
N PRO A 337 -11.58 0.34 10.04
CA PRO A 337 -11.03 -0.51 11.10
C PRO A 337 -10.15 -1.66 10.63
N VAL A 338 -10.32 -2.11 9.40
CA VAL A 338 -9.55 -3.25 8.85
C VAL A 338 -8.42 -2.82 7.93
N LEU A 339 -8.41 -1.58 7.45
CA LEU A 339 -7.31 -1.06 6.64
C LEU A 339 -6.16 -0.62 7.54
N MET A 340 -4.94 -0.97 7.14
CA MET A 340 -3.72 -0.51 7.81
C MET A 340 -3.38 0.92 7.42
N SER A 341 -4.23 1.82 7.80
CA SER A 341 -4.05 3.24 7.58
C SER A 341 -4.56 3.99 8.82
N LYS A 342 -4.01 5.16 9.06
CA LYS A 342 -4.57 6.09 10.03
C LYS A 342 -5.56 7.01 9.34
N ASP A 343 -6.46 7.59 10.11
CA ASP A 343 -7.35 8.66 9.68
C ASP A 343 -6.52 9.93 9.37
N ASN A 344 -6.02 10.00 8.15
CA ASN A 344 -5.28 11.14 7.66
C ASN A 344 -6.22 12.10 6.90
N PHE A 345 -5.67 13.22 6.44
CA PHE A 345 -6.43 14.23 5.71
C PHE A 345 -7.16 13.67 4.48
N SER A 346 -6.55 12.71 3.77
CA SER A 346 -7.18 12.08 2.59
C SER A 346 -8.33 11.17 2.97
N THR A 347 -8.21 10.43 4.09
CA THR A 347 -9.30 9.62 4.65
C THR A 347 -10.47 10.49 5.07
N ILE A 348 -10.19 11.59 5.77
CA ILE A 348 -11.21 12.57 6.19
C ILE A 348 -11.91 13.21 4.99
N ASP A 349 -11.16 13.64 3.95
CA ASP A 349 -11.73 14.18 2.71
C ASP A 349 -12.60 13.16 1.98
N PHE A 350 -12.16 11.90 1.95
CA PHE A 350 -12.96 10.82 1.35
C PHE A 350 -14.27 10.59 2.10
N VAL A 351 -14.23 10.45 3.42
CA VAL A 351 -15.44 10.27 4.23
C VAL A 351 -16.37 11.48 4.07
N TYR A 352 -15.84 12.69 4.06
CA TYR A 352 -16.65 13.88 3.79
C TYR A 352 -17.38 13.81 2.45
N LYS A 353 -16.68 13.36 1.38
CA LYS A 353 -17.31 13.16 0.06
C LYS A 353 -18.39 12.08 0.09
N VAL A 354 -18.17 11.00 0.83
CA VAL A 354 -19.18 9.94 1.04
C VAL A 354 -20.43 10.51 1.69
N LEU A 355 -20.29 11.30 2.76
CA LEU A 355 -21.42 11.90 3.48
C LEU A 355 -22.17 12.93 2.62
N LYS A 356 -21.46 13.64 1.74
CA LYS A 356 -22.03 14.60 0.79
C LYS A 356 -22.66 13.95 -0.46
N SER A 357 -22.32 12.69 -0.74
CA SER A 357 -22.75 11.96 -1.93
C SER A 357 -24.24 11.59 -1.87
N PRO A 358 -24.81 11.09 -2.98
CA PRO A 358 -26.19 10.59 -2.99
C PRO A 358 -26.48 9.48 -1.97
N VAL A 359 -25.44 8.79 -1.48
CA VAL A 359 -25.59 7.73 -0.44
C VAL A 359 -26.17 8.30 0.85
N PHE A 360 -25.71 9.49 1.28
CA PHE A 360 -26.18 10.13 2.50
C PHE A 360 -26.91 11.45 2.27
N GLY A 361 -26.57 12.20 1.22
CA GLY A 361 -27.20 13.46 0.87
C GLY A 361 -27.08 14.58 1.90
N MET A 362 -26.09 14.52 2.79
CA MET A 362 -25.95 15.44 3.90
C MET A 362 -25.54 16.84 3.48
N SER A 363 -26.01 17.86 4.19
CA SER A 363 -25.45 19.21 4.11
C SER A 363 -24.00 19.23 4.60
N GLN A 364 -23.28 20.32 4.29
CA GLN A 364 -21.89 20.48 4.77
C GLN A 364 -21.80 20.42 6.30
N ARG A 365 -22.73 21.08 7.00
CA ARG A 365 -22.77 21.13 8.45
C ARG A 365 -23.02 19.74 9.04
N GLU A 366 -24.05 19.05 8.58
CA GLU A 366 -24.38 17.69 9.05
C GLU A 366 -23.20 16.73 8.83
N ALA A 367 -22.55 16.80 7.66
CA ALA A 367 -21.38 15.96 7.39
C ALA A 367 -20.23 16.23 8.37
N LEU A 368 -19.92 17.50 8.68
CA LEU A 368 -18.89 17.85 9.65
C LEU A 368 -19.26 17.45 11.07
N ASP A 369 -20.52 17.61 11.47
CA ASP A 369 -21.03 17.22 12.79
C ASP A 369 -20.91 15.69 12.98
N TRP A 370 -21.29 14.90 11.99
CA TRP A 370 -21.10 13.44 12.03
C TRP A 370 -19.64 13.04 12.03
N MET A 371 -18.81 13.69 11.25
CA MET A 371 -17.37 13.41 11.24
C MET A 371 -16.72 13.70 12.59
N GLN A 372 -17.15 14.75 13.29
CA GLN A 372 -16.68 15.03 14.64
C GLN A 372 -16.99 13.86 15.60
N GLN A 373 -18.17 13.26 15.49
CA GLN A 373 -18.57 12.11 16.32
C GLN A 373 -17.78 10.85 15.92
N CYS A 374 -17.66 10.57 14.62
CA CYS A 374 -17.00 9.36 14.11
C CYS A 374 -15.48 9.35 14.29
N PHE A 375 -14.81 10.51 14.23
CA PHE A 375 -13.36 10.57 14.28
C PHE A 375 -12.78 10.95 15.64
N CYS A 376 -13.54 11.68 16.47
CA CYS A 376 -13.02 12.32 17.67
C CYS A 376 -13.54 11.72 18.97
N GLN A 377 -14.43 10.73 18.91
CA GLN A 377 -14.94 9.96 20.03
C GLN A 377 -14.55 8.50 19.90
N GLU A 378 -14.29 7.84 21.02
CA GLU A 378 -14.00 6.41 21.05
C GLU A 378 -15.27 5.61 20.75
N HIS A 379 -15.12 4.58 19.92
CA HIS A 379 -16.18 3.69 19.50
C HIS A 379 -15.62 2.31 19.09
N GLU A 380 -16.49 1.33 18.85
CA GLU A 380 -16.12 -0.06 18.56
C GLU A 380 -15.15 -0.19 17.37
N GLY A 381 -15.26 0.64 16.35
CA GLY A 381 -14.35 0.62 15.19
C GLY A 381 -12.87 0.77 15.58
N PHE A 382 -12.54 1.59 16.59
CA PHE A 382 -11.17 1.72 17.08
C PHE A 382 -10.68 0.43 17.76
N HIS A 383 -11.54 -0.30 18.46
CA HIS A 383 -11.19 -1.57 19.12
C HIS A 383 -10.96 -2.67 18.08
N VAL A 384 -11.80 -2.73 17.04
CA VAL A 384 -11.61 -3.63 15.90
C VAL A 384 -10.28 -3.33 15.21
N ALA A 385 -9.99 -2.05 14.94
CA ALA A 385 -8.73 -1.62 14.33
C ALA A 385 -7.52 -1.98 15.18
N LEU A 386 -7.59 -1.76 16.49
CA LEU A 386 -6.51 -2.11 17.43
C LEU A 386 -6.23 -3.60 17.44
N LYS A 387 -7.26 -4.44 17.46
CA LYS A 387 -7.14 -5.90 17.40
C LYS A 387 -6.47 -6.37 16.10
N ASN A 388 -6.92 -5.85 14.96
CA ASN A 388 -6.34 -6.15 13.65
C ASN A 388 -4.87 -5.71 13.56
N TYR A 389 -4.56 -4.54 14.10
CA TYR A 389 -3.21 -4.01 14.18
C TYR A 389 -2.29 -4.89 15.06
N GLN A 390 -2.76 -5.34 16.21
CA GLN A 390 -1.99 -6.23 17.10
C GLN A 390 -1.71 -7.58 16.45
N ASN A 391 -2.67 -8.16 15.71
CA ASN A 391 -2.49 -9.39 14.95
C ASN A 391 -1.40 -9.23 13.89
N LEU A 392 -1.44 -8.13 13.14
CA LEU A 392 -0.44 -7.82 12.13
C LEU A 392 0.94 -7.62 12.75
N LEU A 393 1.03 -6.86 13.84
CA LEU A 393 2.28 -6.66 14.59
C LEU A 393 2.90 -7.98 15.02
N SER A 394 2.10 -8.89 15.58
CA SER A 394 2.55 -10.22 16.01
C SER A 394 3.10 -11.05 14.84
N ASN A 395 2.37 -11.09 13.71
CA ASN A 395 2.78 -11.85 12.53
C ASN A 395 4.07 -11.28 11.90
N SER A 396 4.15 -9.96 11.79
CA SER A 396 5.32 -9.29 11.22
C SER A 396 6.56 -9.44 12.11
N ARG A 397 6.40 -9.40 13.44
CA ARG A 397 7.49 -9.63 14.41
C ARG A 397 8.09 -11.01 14.25
N ARG A 398 7.26 -12.05 14.15
CA ARG A 398 7.74 -13.44 13.95
C ARG A 398 8.62 -13.59 12.71
N PHE A 399 8.31 -12.88 11.64
CA PHE A 399 9.16 -12.87 10.45
C PHE A 399 10.47 -12.10 10.66
N CYS A 400 10.41 -10.89 11.23
CA CYS A 400 11.58 -10.05 11.42
C CYS A 400 12.57 -10.64 12.42
N GLU A 401 12.12 -11.39 13.45
CA GLU A 401 12.97 -12.06 14.42
C GLU A 401 13.96 -13.05 13.78
N GLU A 402 13.58 -13.68 12.66
CA GLU A 402 14.38 -14.67 11.94
C GLU A 402 15.42 -14.05 11.00
N ILE A 403 15.40 -12.73 10.79
CA ILE A 403 16.33 -12.03 9.90
C ILE A 403 17.51 -11.45 10.70
N ASP A 404 18.65 -12.08 10.56
CA ASP A 404 19.84 -11.85 11.39
C ASP A 404 20.52 -10.49 11.17
N TYR A 405 20.42 -9.91 9.97
CA TYR A 405 21.02 -8.60 9.66
C TYR A 405 20.20 -7.41 10.18
N LEU A 406 18.95 -7.63 10.64
CA LEU A 406 18.12 -6.55 11.15
C LEU A 406 18.58 -6.09 12.54
N TRP A 407 18.54 -4.78 12.74
CA TRP A 407 18.78 -4.18 14.05
C TRP A 407 17.68 -4.58 15.06
N PRO A 408 17.99 -4.63 16.35
CA PRO A 408 17.02 -4.98 17.39
C PRO A 408 15.71 -4.15 17.30
N VAL A 409 15.80 -2.83 17.04
CA VAL A 409 14.64 -1.95 16.90
C VAL A 409 13.72 -2.37 15.75
N ASN A 410 14.27 -2.88 14.66
CA ASN A 410 13.50 -3.36 13.51
C ASN A 410 12.93 -4.76 13.75
N ARG A 411 13.63 -5.62 14.47
CA ARG A 411 13.12 -6.95 14.86
C ARG A 411 11.95 -6.83 15.82
N GLU A 412 12.07 -5.98 16.83
CA GLU A 412 11.02 -5.71 17.81
C GLU A 412 9.85 -4.89 17.25
N MET A 413 10.03 -4.29 16.09
CA MET A 413 9.02 -3.45 15.42
C MET A 413 8.50 -2.32 16.33
N GLY A 414 9.42 -1.67 17.06
CA GLY A 414 9.08 -0.68 18.07
C GLY A 414 8.25 0.51 17.55
N LEU A 415 8.45 0.91 16.28
CA LEU A 415 7.65 1.95 15.65
C LEU A 415 6.20 1.51 15.41
N MET A 416 5.99 0.26 14.97
CA MET A 416 4.66 -0.31 14.85
C MET A 416 3.98 -0.40 16.22
N ALA A 417 4.65 -0.99 17.20
CA ALA A 417 4.11 -1.14 18.54
C ALA A 417 3.70 0.20 19.17
N ALA A 418 4.49 1.25 18.95
CA ALA A 418 4.22 2.59 19.48
C ALA A 418 3.04 3.31 18.77
N ALA A 419 2.61 2.86 17.60
CA ALA A 419 1.54 3.48 16.83
C ALA A 419 0.13 2.99 17.20
N GLY A 420 0.00 1.80 17.78
CA GLY A 420 -1.27 1.17 18.11
C GLY A 420 -1.89 1.70 19.42
N SER A 421 -2.45 2.93 19.40
CA SER A 421 -3.09 3.56 20.56
C SER A 421 -4.33 4.35 20.13
N ILE A 422 -5.48 4.05 20.75
CA ILE A 422 -6.74 4.76 20.49
C ILE A 422 -6.60 6.24 20.87
N ASP A 423 -6.03 6.57 22.02
CA ASP A 423 -5.85 7.96 22.46
C ASP A 423 -5.03 8.78 21.48
N LYS A 424 -3.91 8.20 20.98
CA LYS A 424 -3.08 8.86 19.94
C LYS A 424 -3.84 9.06 18.64
N ALA A 425 -4.66 8.09 18.23
CA ALA A 425 -5.49 8.21 17.04
C ALA A 425 -6.52 9.32 17.21
N LEU A 426 -7.26 9.35 18.32
CA LEU A 426 -8.25 10.41 18.63
C LEU A 426 -7.61 11.80 18.68
N GLN A 427 -6.43 11.94 19.30
CA GLN A 427 -5.71 13.21 19.32
C GLN A 427 -5.31 13.69 17.93
N ALA A 428 -4.78 12.78 17.10
CA ALA A 428 -4.40 13.08 15.72
C ALA A 428 -5.62 13.43 14.86
N ASN A 429 -6.72 12.71 15.03
CA ASN A 429 -7.97 12.95 14.32
C ASN A 429 -8.56 14.33 14.62
N ARG A 430 -8.60 14.74 15.90
CA ARG A 430 -9.05 16.08 16.30
C ARG A 430 -8.26 17.17 15.57
N GLN A 431 -6.92 17.07 15.58
CA GLN A 431 -6.07 18.03 14.90
C GLN A 431 -6.30 18.07 13.36
N THR A 432 -6.47 16.89 12.76
CA THR A 432 -6.68 16.78 11.31
C THR A 432 -8.06 17.28 10.90
N LEU A 433 -9.09 16.94 11.66
CA LEU A 433 -10.46 17.36 11.39
C LEU A 433 -10.66 18.87 11.60
N ASP A 434 -10.04 19.47 12.63
CA ASP A 434 -10.04 20.93 12.83
C ASP A 434 -9.44 21.66 11.62
N GLN A 435 -8.32 21.15 11.07
CA GLN A 435 -7.71 21.72 9.87
C GLN A 435 -8.61 21.56 8.65
N PHE A 436 -9.22 20.39 8.49
CA PHE A 436 -10.15 20.11 7.41
C PHE A 436 -11.39 20.99 7.45
N SER A 437 -12.05 21.09 8.60
CA SER A 437 -13.26 21.90 8.79
C SER A 437 -13.03 23.37 8.41
N ARG A 438 -11.92 23.96 8.84
CA ARG A 438 -11.54 25.34 8.45
C ARG A 438 -11.37 25.51 6.93
N LEU A 439 -10.84 24.49 6.23
CA LEU A 439 -10.66 24.55 4.78
C LEU A 439 -11.99 24.47 4.03
N VAL A 440 -12.89 23.59 4.51
CA VAL A 440 -14.21 23.41 3.91
C VAL A 440 -15.08 24.65 4.14
N THR A 441 -15.03 25.27 5.32
CA THR A 441 -15.80 26.48 5.62
C THR A 441 -15.32 27.68 4.83
N ASN A 442 -13.99 27.87 4.70
CA ASN A 442 -13.42 29.00 3.95
C ASN A 442 -13.47 28.84 2.42
N SER A 443 -13.85 27.69 1.88
CA SER A 443 -13.97 27.49 0.43
C SER A 443 -15.37 27.84 -0.12
N VAL A 444 -16.28 28.27 0.72
CA VAL A 444 -17.65 28.69 0.38
C VAL A 444 -17.80 30.22 0.37
N GLU A 445 -16.82 30.95 0.91
CA GLU A 445 -16.69 32.41 0.74
C GLU A 445 -15.85 32.71 -0.54
#